data_497d1ee4687f5d02dac2a3b89f55aaa7
#
_entry.id   497d1ee4687f5d02dac2a3b89f55aaa7
#
_cell.length_a   1.000
_cell.length_b   1.000
_cell.length_c   1.000
_cell.angle_alpha   90.00
_cell.angle_beta   90.00
_cell.angle_gamma   90.00
#
_symmetry.space_group_name_H-M   'P 1'
#
loop_
_entity.id
_entity.type
_entity.pdbx_description
1 polymer ?
#
loop_
_entity_poly.entity_id
_entity_poly.type
_entity_poly.pdbx_seq_one_letter_code
_entity_poly.pdbx_strand_id
1 'polypeptide(L)'
;MISAAVIEALKEIVPADKVLLQEPMKLHTTFRIGGPADCLVYLENEEQLCKIQKYLRLVDVPYTVIGNGSNLLVSDQGYAGIVLVVGKHMSRIEVKDCYLEAEAGALMSQVAKAAKEHGLTGLEFAAGIPGTIGGGAVMNAGAYGGEMSQVVTTVTVVNRNGEIMELDNSTMEYGYRTSAIQNQSFVVTKVTFQLQPGDPEQIAAKMEELAIRRREKQPLEYPSAGSTFKRPEGHFAGQLIMEAGLRGYSVGGAKVSEKHCGFIINTGNATAEDVKDVIWEVQRRVKERFHVELEPEIKFL
;
A
#
# COMPACT_ATOMS: atom_id res chain seq x y z
N MET A 1 -12.18 -4.03 -22.50
CA MET A 1 -12.94 -2.77 -22.28
C MET A 1 -14.22 -3.08 -21.52
N ILE A 2 -14.53 -2.29 -20.51
CA ILE A 2 -15.76 -2.41 -19.71
C ILE A 2 -16.95 -1.94 -20.54
N SER A 3 -18.09 -2.63 -20.43
CA SER A 3 -19.31 -2.26 -21.19
C SER A 3 -19.92 -0.94 -20.70
N ALA A 4 -20.59 -0.20 -21.58
CA ALA A 4 -21.29 1.03 -21.23
C ALA A 4 -22.34 0.80 -20.11
N ALA A 5 -23.01 -0.35 -20.10
CA ALA A 5 -23.99 -0.70 -19.08
C ALA A 5 -23.36 -0.78 -17.68
N VAL A 6 -22.16 -1.33 -17.55
CA VAL A 6 -21.43 -1.37 -16.27
C VAL A 6 -21.04 0.04 -15.82
N ILE A 7 -20.56 0.87 -16.74
CA ILE A 7 -20.19 2.26 -16.42
C ILE A 7 -21.40 3.05 -15.91
N GLU A 8 -22.55 2.94 -16.57
CA GLU A 8 -23.76 3.65 -16.13
C GLU A 8 -24.25 3.13 -14.77
N ALA A 9 -24.23 1.81 -14.53
CA ALA A 9 -24.58 1.27 -13.22
C ALA A 9 -23.63 1.78 -12.09
N LEU A 10 -22.34 1.95 -12.37
CA LEU A 10 -21.40 2.55 -11.40
C LEU A 10 -21.75 4.01 -11.11
N LYS A 11 -22.15 4.79 -12.13
CA LYS A 11 -22.58 6.19 -11.98
C LYS A 11 -23.90 6.36 -11.23
N GLU A 12 -24.72 5.30 -11.15
CA GLU A 12 -25.91 5.30 -10.28
C GLU A 12 -25.55 5.09 -8.80
N ILE A 13 -24.38 4.48 -8.51
CA ILE A 13 -23.94 4.19 -7.13
C ILE A 13 -23.06 5.33 -6.59
N VAL A 14 -22.17 5.87 -7.42
CA VAL A 14 -21.25 6.96 -7.05
C VAL A 14 -21.49 8.18 -7.94
N PRO A 15 -21.14 9.41 -7.50
CA PRO A 15 -21.21 10.59 -8.36
C PRO A 15 -20.45 10.38 -9.68
N ALA A 16 -21.02 10.86 -10.79
CA ALA A 16 -20.45 10.62 -12.13
C ALA A 16 -19.02 11.14 -12.30
N ASP A 17 -18.65 12.21 -11.60
CA ASP A 17 -17.30 12.79 -11.57
C ASP A 17 -16.28 11.91 -10.80
N LYS A 18 -16.73 10.88 -10.10
CA LYS A 18 -15.90 9.88 -9.41
C LYS A 18 -15.63 8.64 -10.27
N VAL A 19 -16.23 8.53 -11.44
CA VAL A 19 -16.02 7.44 -12.40
C VAL A 19 -15.19 7.97 -13.57
N LEU A 20 -13.91 7.62 -13.58
CA LEU A 20 -12.94 8.06 -14.57
C LEU A 20 -12.65 6.93 -15.56
N LEU A 21 -12.72 7.21 -16.84
CA LEU A 21 -12.45 6.22 -17.90
C LEU A 21 -11.06 6.46 -18.48
N GLN A 22 -10.36 5.36 -18.81
CA GLN A 22 -9.01 5.40 -19.38
C GLN A 22 -8.06 6.24 -18.52
N GLU A 23 -8.19 6.13 -17.20
CA GLU A 23 -7.44 6.95 -16.24
C GLU A 23 -6.01 6.44 -16.09
N PRO A 24 -4.98 7.28 -16.34
CA PRO A 24 -3.58 6.87 -16.25
C PRO A 24 -3.17 6.48 -14.82
N MET A 25 -2.85 5.21 -14.61
CA MET A 25 -2.50 4.70 -13.26
C MET A 25 -1.21 5.29 -12.69
N LYS A 26 -0.32 5.83 -13.52
CA LYS A 26 0.86 6.59 -13.06
C LYS A 26 0.51 7.78 -12.16
N LEU A 27 -0.71 8.30 -12.22
CA LEU A 27 -1.21 9.38 -11.35
C LEU A 27 -1.68 8.86 -9.98
N HIS A 28 -1.86 7.54 -9.84
CA HIS A 28 -2.42 6.86 -8.67
C HIS A 28 -1.42 5.91 -8.00
N THR A 29 -0.15 5.98 -8.37
CA THR A 29 0.95 5.21 -7.76
C THR A 29 2.08 6.12 -7.32
N THR A 30 2.74 5.78 -6.21
CA THR A 30 3.93 6.50 -5.76
C THR A 30 5.14 6.24 -6.66
N PHE A 31 5.13 5.16 -7.44
CA PHE A 31 6.14 4.86 -8.44
C PHE A 31 6.03 5.74 -9.67
N ARG A 32 4.85 6.35 -9.90
CA ARG A 32 4.52 7.17 -11.08
C ARG A 32 4.72 6.42 -12.39
N ILE A 33 4.39 5.13 -12.40
CA ILE A 33 4.42 4.23 -13.54
C ILE A 33 3.05 3.56 -13.67
N GLY A 34 2.60 3.35 -14.91
CA GLY A 34 1.39 2.62 -15.24
C GLY A 34 0.58 3.28 -16.35
N GLY A 35 0.12 2.44 -17.27
CA GLY A 35 -0.82 2.79 -18.32
C GLY A 35 -2.25 3.02 -17.78
N PRO A 36 -3.25 3.17 -18.66
CA PRO A 36 -4.61 3.49 -18.24
C PRO A 36 -5.34 2.30 -17.63
N ALA A 37 -6.14 2.55 -16.59
CA ALA A 37 -7.19 1.64 -16.17
C ALA A 37 -8.43 1.83 -17.07
N ASP A 38 -9.14 0.77 -17.43
CA ASP A 38 -10.40 0.89 -18.19
C ASP A 38 -11.38 1.81 -17.46
N CYS A 39 -11.50 1.64 -16.15
CA CYS A 39 -12.33 2.48 -15.30
C CYS A 39 -11.69 2.60 -13.91
N LEU A 40 -11.65 3.82 -13.36
CA LEU A 40 -11.24 4.07 -11.99
C LEU A 40 -12.41 4.73 -11.25
N VAL A 41 -12.72 4.24 -10.04
CA VAL A 41 -13.85 4.70 -9.23
C VAL A 41 -13.35 5.14 -7.86
N TYR A 42 -13.56 6.41 -7.51
CA TYR A 42 -13.35 6.88 -6.14
C TYR A 42 -14.55 6.56 -5.26
N LEU A 43 -14.31 5.87 -4.17
CA LEU A 43 -15.32 5.59 -3.15
C LEU A 43 -15.35 6.72 -2.11
N GLU A 44 -16.56 7.11 -1.72
CA GLU A 44 -16.78 8.17 -0.73
C GLU A 44 -17.26 7.62 0.62
N ASN A 45 -17.82 6.41 0.63
CA ASN A 45 -18.32 5.78 1.85
C ASN A 45 -18.47 4.25 1.69
N GLU A 46 -18.70 3.58 2.81
CA GLU A 46 -18.88 2.14 2.90
C GLU A 46 -20.14 1.64 2.18
N GLU A 47 -21.22 2.43 2.17
CA GLU A 47 -22.47 2.05 1.50
C GLU A 47 -22.26 1.91 -0.02
N GLN A 48 -21.53 2.84 -0.64
CA GLN A 48 -21.16 2.74 -2.06
C GLN A 48 -20.35 1.49 -2.34
N LEU A 49 -19.37 1.17 -1.49
CA LEU A 49 -18.58 -0.06 -1.61
C LEU A 49 -19.46 -1.31 -1.52
N CYS A 50 -20.37 -1.39 -0.55
CA CYS A 50 -21.31 -2.50 -0.41
C CYS A 50 -22.15 -2.71 -1.68
N LYS A 51 -22.68 -1.64 -2.25
CA LYS A 51 -23.46 -1.69 -3.49
C LYS A 51 -22.60 -2.13 -4.68
N ILE A 52 -21.38 -1.60 -4.81
CA ILE A 52 -20.45 -1.96 -5.89
C ILE A 52 -20.03 -3.42 -5.78
N GLN A 53 -19.70 -3.92 -4.58
CA GLN A 53 -19.33 -5.33 -4.40
C GLN A 53 -20.47 -6.28 -4.83
N LYS A 54 -21.72 -5.98 -4.42
CA LYS A 54 -22.91 -6.74 -4.86
C LYS A 54 -23.05 -6.73 -6.38
N TYR A 55 -22.87 -5.58 -7.00
CA TYR A 55 -23.01 -5.42 -8.45
C TYR A 55 -21.89 -6.16 -9.21
N LEU A 56 -20.63 -5.96 -8.82
CA LEU A 56 -19.48 -6.58 -9.51
C LEU A 56 -19.49 -8.09 -9.42
N ARG A 57 -20.06 -8.66 -8.35
CA ARG A 57 -20.28 -10.11 -8.25
C ARG A 57 -21.19 -10.64 -9.34
N LEU A 58 -22.17 -9.85 -9.81
CA LEU A 58 -23.16 -10.27 -10.81
C LEU A 58 -22.67 -10.16 -12.25
N VAL A 59 -21.73 -9.23 -12.51
CA VAL A 59 -21.31 -8.89 -13.88
C VAL A 59 -19.96 -9.48 -14.30
N ASP A 60 -19.27 -10.18 -13.39
CA ASP A 60 -17.99 -10.88 -13.60
C ASP A 60 -16.93 -10.02 -14.31
N VAL A 61 -16.82 -8.75 -13.90
CA VAL A 61 -15.81 -7.82 -14.40
C VAL A 61 -14.60 -7.84 -13.47
N PRO A 62 -13.36 -7.96 -14.00
CA PRO A 62 -12.17 -7.86 -13.19
C PRO A 62 -12.10 -6.53 -12.46
N TYR A 63 -11.77 -6.55 -11.17
CA TYR A 63 -11.53 -5.34 -10.40
C TYR A 63 -10.40 -5.53 -9.39
N THR A 64 -9.82 -4.42 -9.01
CA THR A 64 -8.85 -4.34 -7.92
C THR A 64 -9.15 -3.16 -7.02
N VAL A 65 -8.64 -3.20 -5.79
CA VAL A 65 -8.80 -2.12 -4.80
C VAL A 65 -7.45 -1.56 -4.45
N ILE A 66 -7.33 -0.26 -4.49
CA ILE A 66 -6.11 0.45 -4.12
C ILE A 66 -6.37 1.52 -3.05
N GLY A 67 -5.37 1.78 -2.24
CA GLY A 67 -5.30 2.97 -1.40
C GLY A 67 -4.44 4.04 -2.09
N ASN A 68 -3.29 4.36 -1.50
CA ASN A 68 -2.34 5.35 -2.03
C ASN A 68 -1.40 4.81 -3.15
N GLY A 69 -1.59 3.58 -3.61
CA GLY A 69 -0.75 2.98 -4.65
C GLY A 69 0.75 2.90 -4.32
N SER A 70 1.10 2.84 -3.03
CA SER A 70 2.49 2.95 -2.56
C SER A 70 3.29 1.64 -2.62
N ASN A 71 2.66 0.54 -2.99
CA ASN A 71 3.29 -0.78 -3.15
C ASN A 71 2.94 -1.43 -4.49
N LEU A 72 2.66 -0.60 -5.53
CA LEU A 72 2.19 -1.08 -6.83
C LEU A 72 3.16 -0.74 -7.95
N LEU A 73 3.35 -1.69 -8.86
CA LEU A 73 3.88 -1.50 -10.20
C LEU A 73 2.77 -1.86 -11.19
N VAL A 74 2.20 -0.87 -11.84
CA VAL A 74 1.13 -1.07 -12.84
C VAL A 74 1.75 -1.19 -14.23
N SER A 75 1.26 -2.16 -15.02
CA SER A 75 1.70 -2.40 -16.40
C SER A 75 1.63 -1.12 -17.25
N ASP A 76 2.55 -1.00 -18.22
CA ASP A 76 2.53 0.09 -19.22
C ASP A 76 1.28 0.02 -20.11
N GLN A 77 0.68 -1.17 -20.26
CA GLN A 77 -0.61 -1.35 -20.95
C GLN A 77 -1.81 -1.01 -20.06
N GLY A 78 -1.59 -0.76 -18.78
CA GLY A 78 -2.63 -0.43 -17.81
C GLY A 78 -3.32 -1.63 -17.21
N TYR A 79 -4.56 -1.43 -16.77
CA TYR A 79 -5.39 -2.45 -16.13
C TYR A 79 -6.73 -2.60 -16.85
N ALA A 80 -6.95 -3.79 -17.43
CA ALA A 80 -8.19 -4.14 -18.15
C ALA A 80 -9.29 -4.52 -17.15
N GLY A 81 -9.81 -3.54 -16.41
CA GLY A 81 -10.80 -3.74 -15.37
C GLY A 81 -11.13 -2.45 -14.61
N ILE A 82 -11.79 -2.61 -13.47
CA ILE A 82 -12.19 -1.51 -12.59
C ILE A 82 -11.20 -1.39 -11.44
N VAL A 83 -10.67 -0.17 -11.23
CA VAL A 83 -9.86 0.16 -10.05
C VAL A 83 -10.74 0.92 -9.06
N LEU A 84 -11.00 0.33 -7.90
CA LEU A 84 -11.70 0.98 -6.79
C LEU A 84 -10.68 1.67 -5.89
N VAL A 85 -10.84 2.97 -5.65
CA VAL A 85 -9.94 3.75 -4.81
C VAL A 85 -10.58 4.02 -3.47
N VAL A 86 -10.02 3.41 -2.41
CA VAL A 86 -10.31 3.73 -1.01
C VAL A 86 -9.26 4.73 -0.54
N GLY A 87 -9.57 6.00 -0.63
CA GLY A 87 -8.61 7.10 -0.41
C GLY A 87 -9.19 8.24 0.43
N LYS A 88 -8.82 9.45 0.10
CA LYS A 88 -9.11 10.68 0.88
C LYS A 88 -10.57 10.91 1.27
N HIS A 89 -11.52 10.35 0.54
CA HIS A 89 -12.96 10.50 0.83
C HIS A 89 -13.45 9.54 1.92
N MET A 90 -12.67 8.50 2.23
CA MET A 90 -12.89 7.55 3.32
C MET A 90 -11.69 7.60 4.28
N SER A 91 -11.44 8.75 4.92
CA SER A 91 -10.22 9.02 5.69
C SER A 91 -10.46 9.65 7.05
N ARG A 92 -11.68 9.51 7.60
CA ARG A 92 -12.02 10.00 8.94
C ARG A 92 -11.21 9.26 9.99
N ILE A 93 -10.77 10.01 11.02
CA ILE A 93 -10.01 9.49 12.16
C ILE A 93 -10.73 9.97 13.42
N GLU A 94 -11.05 9.06 14.32
CA GLU A 94 -11.66 9.34 15.61
C GLU A 94 -10.82 8.74 16.73
N VAL A 95 -10.64 9.51 17.80
CA VAL A 95 -9.88 9.07 18.97
C VAL A 95 -10.81 9.15 20.19
N LYS A 96 -10.90 8.05 20.93
CA LYS A 96 -11.66 7.96 22.17
C LYS A 96 -10.86 7.17 23.20
N ASP A 97 -10.47 7.84 24.28
CA ASP A 97 -9.63 7.25 25.31
C ASP A 97 -8.32 6.67 24.69
N CYS A 98 -8.07 5.39 24.85
CA CYS A 98 -6.92 4.69 24.27
C CYS A 98 -7.23 4.02 22.91
N TYR A 99 -8.42 4.22 22.37
CA TYR A 99 -8.81 3.67 21.07
C TYR A 99 -8.76 4.74 19.99
N LEU A 100 -8.20 4.34 18.85
CA LEU A 100 -8.20 5.16 17.64
C LEU A 100 -8.86 4.36 16.53
N GLU A 101 -9.89 4.92 15.94
CA GLU A 101 -10.57 4.36 14.77
C GLU A 101 -10.22 5.20 13.53
N ALA A 102 -9.82 4.55 12.46
CA ALA A 102 -9.49 5.22 11.20
C ALA A 102 -10.14 4.51 10.02
N GLU A 103 -10.77 5.28 9.14
CA GLU A 103 -11.23 4.77 7.85
C GLU A 103 -10.04 4.36 6.99
N ALA A 104 -10.25 3.36 6.13
CA ALA A 104 -9.18 2.67 5.41
C ALA A 104 -8.38 3.56 4.45
N GLY A 105 -8.96 4.66 3.98
CA GLY A 105 -8.30 5.64 3.11
C GLY A 105 -7.45 6.67 3.86
N ALA A 106 -7.49 6.72 5.20
CA ALA A 106 -6.62 7.58 5.99
C ALA A 106 -5.14 7.20 5.78
N LEU A 107 -4.27 8.18 5.62
CA LEU A 107 -2.83 7.91 5.50
C LEU A 107 -2.27 7.46 6.85
N MET A 108 -1.37 6.50 6.84
CA MET A 108 -0.69 6.01 8.05
C MET A 108 -0.01 7.15 8.82
N SER A 109 0.56 8.13 8.12
CA SER A 109 1.15 9.33 8.71
C SER A 109 0.14 10.24 9.42
N GLN A 110 -1.09 10.35 8.90
CA GLN A 110 -2.17 11.13 9.52
C GLN A 110 -2.65 10.47 10.80
N VAL A 111 -2.78 9.14 10.79
CA VAL A 111 -3.21 8.35 11.96
C VAL A 111 -2.14 8.39 13.06
N ALA A 112 -0.86 8.23 12.71
CA ALA A 112 0.24 8.39 13.67
C ALA A 112 0.29 9.81 14.26
N LYS A 113 0.01 10.85 13.45
CA LYS A 113 -0.08 12.23 13.93
C LYS A 113 -1.25 12.41 14.91
N ALA A 114 -2.43 11.88 14.59
CA ALA A 114 -3.60 11.94 15.47
C ALA A 114 -3.34 11.24 16.81
N ALA A 115 -2.70 10.06 16.80
CA ALA A 115 -2.28 9.37 18.03
C ALA A 115 -1.35 10.26 18.89
N LYS A 116 -0.32 10.86 18.27
CA LYS A 116 0.59 11.78 18.97
C LYS A 116 -0.15 12.98 19.59
N GLU A 117 -1.07 13.60 18.85
CA GLU A 117 -1.84 14.78 19.32
C GLU A 117 -2.74 14.44 20.53
N HIS A 118 -3.07 13.17 20.71
CA HIS A 118 -3.84 12.68 21.87
C HIS A 118 -2.98 11.99 22.94
N GLY A 119 -1.64 12.12 22.86
CA GLY A 119 -0.73 11.53 23.83
C GLY A 119 -0.75 9.99 23.84
N LEU A 120 -0.97 9.37 22.67
CA LEU A 120 -1.04 7.91 22.50
C LEU A 120 0.20 7.40 21.77
N THR A 121 0.92 6.46 22.39
CA THR A 121 2.10 5.78 21.84
C THR A 121 1.73 4.45 21.18
N GLY A 122 2.56 3.97 20.26
CA GLY A 122 2.42 2.69 19.57
C GLY A 122 2.33 2.80 18.06
N LEU A 123 2.10 4.01 17.49
CA LEU A 123 1.99 4.25 16.03
C LEU A 123 3.16 5.08 15.47
N GLU A 124 4.23 5.32 16.20
CA GLU A 124 5.38 6.13 15.75
C GLU A 124 6.03 5.54 14.49
N PHE A 125 6.05 4.21 14.36
CA PHE A 125 6.59 3.51 13.18
C PHE A 125 5.83 3.83 11.90
N ALA A 126 4.54 4.15 12.02
CA ALA A 126 3.64 4.39 10.90
C ALA A 126 3.81 5.78 10.26
N ALA A 127 4.39 6.74 11.00
CA ALA A 127 4.48 8.15 10.60
C ALA A 127 5.15 8.37 9.23
N GLY A 128 6.09 7.51 8.86
CA GLY A 128 6.82 7.63 7.60
C GLY A 128 6.35 6.66 6.49
N ILE A 129 5.40 5.78 6.74
CA ILE A 129 4.92 4.82 5.72
C ILE A 129 3.94 5.52 4.77
N PRO A 130 4.17 5.50 3.44
CA PRO A 130 3.38 6.30 2.49
C PRO A 130 2.03 5.65 2.11
N GLY A 131 1.62 4.58 2.80
CA GLY A 131 0.37 3.84 2.53
C GLY A 131 -0.84 4.42 3.26
N THR A 132 -2.02 3.89 2.92
CA THR A 132 -3.25 4.08 3.68
C THR A 132 -3.39 3.01 4.76
N ILE A 133 -4.25 3.27 5.74
CA ILE A 133 -4.52 2.34 6.85
C ILE A 133 -5.08 1.01 6.33
N GLY A 134 -5.98 1.03 5.35
CA GLY A 134 -6.49 -0.21 4.75
C GLY A 134 -5.40 -1.04 4.09
N GLY A 135 -4.54 -0.42 3.27
CA GLY A 135 -3.38 -1.11 2.68
C GLY A 135 -2.38 -1.59 3.74
N GLY A 136 -2.20 -0.81 4.81
CA GLY A 136 -1.38 -1.18 5.97
C GLY A 136 -1.89 -2.42 6.68
N ALA A 137 -3.21 -2.51 6.90
CA ALA A 137 -3.85 -3.69 7.53
C ALA A 137 -3.72 -4.94 6.66
N VAL A 138 -3.93 -4.83 5.34
CA VAL A 138 -3.77 -5.96 4.40
C VAL A 138 -2.36 -6.50 4.42
N MET A 139 -1.35 -5.63 4.47
CA MET A 139 0.07 -5.99 4.35
C MET A 139 0.78 -6.18 5.69
N ASN A 140 0.10 -6.08 6.83
CA ASN A 140 0.76 -5.95 8.12
C ASN A 140 1.93 -4.96 8.05
N ALA A 141 1.64 -3.74 7.62
CA ALA A 141 2.68 -2.73 7.38
C ALA A 141 3.48 -2.48 8.66
N GLY A 142 4.78 -2.43 8.51
CA GLY A 142 5.68 -2.21 9.64
C GLY A 142 7.02 -1.62 9.23
N ALA A 143 7.64 -0.92 10.17
CA ALA A 143 8.97 -0.32 10.03
C ALA A 143 9.62 -0.16 11.40
N TYR A 144 10.95 -0.27 11.45
CA TYR A 144 11.75 0.00 12.65
C TYR A 144 11.33 -0.77 13.92
N GLY A 145 10.81 -2.00 13.74
CA GLY A 145 10.40 -2.88 14.83
C GLY A 145 8.94 -2.76 15.26
N GLY A 146 8.20 -1.76 14.76
CA GLY A 146 6.76 -1.67 14.92
C GLY A 146 6.01 -2.18 13.70
N GLU A 147 4.82 -2.76 13.89
CA GLU A 147 3.94 -3.23 12.82
C GLU A 147 2.46 -3.19 13.25
N MET A 148 1.56 -3.27 12.26
CA MET A 148 0.10 -3.16 12.48
C MET A 148 -0.42 -4.20 13.47
N SER A 149 0.04 -5.44 13.40
CA SER A 149 -0.38 -6.55 14.27
C SER A 149 -0.25 -6.26 15.75
N GLN A 150 0.67 -5.38 16.15
CA GLN A 150 0.94 -5.06 17.55
C GLN A 150 -0.10 -4.11 18.17
N VAL A 151 -0.84 -3.38 17.35
CA VAL A 151 -1.71 -2.28 17.80
C VAL A 151 -3.14 -2.37 17.26
N VAL A 152 -3.39 -3.13 16.19
CA VAL A 152 -4.73 -3.36 15.63
C VAL A 152 -5.53 -4.28 16.55
N THR A 153 -6.77 -3.91 16.85
CA THR A 153 -7.72 -4.77 17.55
C THR A 153 -8.77 -5.35 16.62
N THR A 154 -9.31 -4.51 15.71
CA THR A 154 -10.39 -4.90 14.83
C THR A 154 -10.18 -4.28 13.44
N VAL A 155 -10.52 -5.04 12.41
CA VAL A 155 -10.55 -4.58 11.00
C VAL A 155 -11.96 -4.79 10.48
N THR A 156 -12.63 -3.70 10.07
CA THR A 156 -13.91 -3.76 9.38
C THR A 156 -13.69 -3.94 7.91
N VAL A 157 -14.35 -4.92 7.32
CA VAL A 157 -14.23 -5.27 5.90
C VAL A 157 -15.60 -5.42 5.26
N VAL A 158 -15.65 -5.19 3.95
CA VAL A 158 -16.78 -5.56 3.10
C VAL A 158 -16.39 -6.78 2.28
N ASN A 159 -17.20 -7.83 2.37
CA ASN A 159 -16.96 -9.06 1.61
C ASN A 159 -17.52 -8.96 0.17
N ARG A 160 -17.30 -10.00 -0.64
CA ARG A 160 -17.78 -10.05 -2.03
C ARG A 160 -19.30 -9.99 -2.18
N ASN A 161 -20.06 -10.29 -1.10
CA ASN A 161 -21.51 -10.15 -1.09
C ASN A 161 -21.98 -8.73 -0.74
N GLY A 162 -21.05 -7.81 -0.47
CA GLY A 162 -21.34 -6.46 0.02
C GLY A 162 -21.86 -6.47 1.46
N GLU A 163 -21.46 -7.45 2.28
CA GLU A 163 -21.77 -7.55 3.68
C GLU A 163 -20.60 -7.01 4.50
N ILE A 164 -20.90 -6.24 5.53
CA ILE A 164 -19.94 -5.68 6.46
C ILE A 164 -19.62 -6.73 7.53
N MET A 165 -18.35 -6.94 7.79
CA MET A 165 -17.85 -7.87 8.79
C MET A 165 -16.77 -7.21 9.64
N GLU A 166 -16.68 -7.57 10.91
CA GLU A 166 -15.58 -7.20 11.79
C GLU A 166 -14.70 -8.42 12.04
N LEU A 167 -13.41 -8.26 11.79
CA LEU A 167 -12.38 -9.27 12.01
C LEU A 167 -11.49 -8.80 13.16
N ASP A 168 -11.35 -9.62 14.19
CA ASP A 168 -10.39 -9.34 15.26
C ASP A 168 -8.96 -9.59 14.84
N ASN A 169 -7.99 -9.14 15.65
CA ASN A 169 -6.56 -9.30 15.37
C ASN A 169 -6.15 -10.75 15.13
N SER A 170 -6.75 -11.71 15.86
CA SER A 170 -6.44 -13.12 15.73
C SER A 170 -6.91 -13.71 14.41
N THR A 171 -8.07 -13.30 13.93
CA THR A 171 -8.64 -13.70 12.64
C THR A 171 -7.83 -13.13 11.46
N MET A 172 -7.12 -12.04 11.66
CA MET A 172 -6.26 -11.43 10.63
C MET A 172 -5.01 -12.26 10.32
N GLU A 173 -4.62 -13.20 11.18
CA GLU A 173 -3.47 -14.10 10.98
C GLU A 173 -2.23 -13.36 10.43
N TYR A 174 -1.90 -12.24 11.06
CA TYR A 174 -0.81 -11.38 10.60
C TYR A 174 0.54 -12.10 10.57
N GLY A 175 1.24 -11.98 9.47
CA GLY A 175 2.60 -12.41 9.28
C GLY A 175 3.46 -11.33 8.63
N TYR A 176 4.71 -11.66 8.30
CA TYR A 176 5.60 -10.71 7.63
C TYR A 176 5.07 -10.32 6.24
N ARG A 177 4.61 -9.08 6.09
CA ARG A 177 4.01 -8.53 4.85
C ARG A 177 2.81 -9.33 4.35
N THR A 178 2.02 -9.89 5.26
CA THR A 178 0.82 -10.67 4.93
C THR A 178 -0.24 -10.60 6.01
N SER A 179 -1.48 -10.89 5.62
CA SER A 179 -2.62 -11.13 6.50
C SER A 179 -3.58 -12.13 5.82
N ALA A 180 -4.49 -12.72 6.58
CA ALA A 180 -5.50 -13.66 6.07
C ALA A 180 -6.35 -13.06 4.94
N ILE A 181 -6.62 -11.75 4.99
CA ILE A 181 -7.46 -11.05 3.99
C ILE A 181 -6.74 -10.75 2.68
N GLN A 182 -5.41 -10.88 2.61
CA GLN A 182 -4.63 -10.55 1.40
C GLN A 182 -5.04 -11.38 0.18
N ASN A 183 -5.45 -12.62 0.39
CA ASN A 183 -5.85 -13.56 -0.66
C ASN A 183 -7.37 -13.77 -0.70
N GLN A 184 -8.13 -12.97 0.01
CA GLN A 184 -9.59 -13.01 0.05
C GLN A 184 -10.18 -11.79 -0.64
N SER A 185 -11.42 -11.91 -1.10
CA SER A 185 -12.14 -10.79 -1.74
C SER A 185 -12.74 -9.85 -0.70
N PHE A 186 -11.95 -9.46 0.30
CA PHE A 186 -12.32 -8.48 1.31
C PHE A 186 -11.76 -7.10 0.99
N VAL A 187 -12.53 -6.07 1.24
CA VAL A 187 -12.09 -4.68 1.14
C VAL A 187 -12.17 -4.05 2.53
N VAL A 188 -11.04 -3.61 3.05
CA VAL A 188 -10.97 -2.92 4.34
C VAL A 188 -11.65 -1.56 4.23
N THR A 189 -12.56 -1.26 5.16
CA THR A 189 -13.23 0.04 5.27
C THR A 189 -12.78 0.83 6.48
N LYS A 190 -12.39 0.13 7.57
CA LYS A 190 -12.00 0.76 8.83
C LYS A 190 -11.03 -0.13 9.61
N VAL A 191 -10.19 0.49 10.42
CA VAL A 191 -9.30 -0.20 11.36
C VAL A 191 -9.37 0.47 12.72
N THR A 192 -9.53 -0.32 13.77
CA THR A 192 -9.48 0.12 15.16
C THR A 192 -8.17 -0.30 15.79
N PHE A 193 -7.55 0.65 16.46
CA PHE A 193 -6.30 0.47 17.21
C PHE A 193 -6.55 0.62 18.69
N GLN A 194 -5.85 -0.19 19.48
CA GLN A 194 -5.71 0.03 20.92
C GLN A 194 -4.29 0.48 21.21
N LEU A 195 -4.15 1.70 21.71
CA LEU A 195 -2.88 2.35 21.97
C LEU A 195 -2.67 2.53 23.47
N GLN A 196 -1.50 2.97 23.87
CA GLN A 196 -1.17 3.23 25.27
C GLN A 196 -0.99 4.73 25.50
N PRO A 197 -1.39 5.28 26.66
CA PRO A 197 -1.01 6.63 27.05
C PRO A 197 0.52 6.75 27.10
N GLY A 198 1.04 7.85 26.56
CA GLY A 198 2.47 8.11 26.51
C GLY A 198 2.78 9.59 26.69
N ASP A 199 4.04 9.89 26.95
CA ASP A 199 4.52 11.26 27.00
C ASP A 199 4.57 11.87 25.59
N PRO A 200 3.84 12.96 25.30
CA PRO A 200 3.81 13.58 23.98
C PRO A 200 5.19 14.03 23.47
N GLU A 201 6.09 14.42 24.37
CA GLU A 201 7.45 14.83 23.99
C GLU A 201 8.27 13.62 23.53
N GLN A 202 8.16 12.49 24.24
CA GLN A 202 8.85 11.25 23.85
C GLN A 202 8.28 10.67 22.55
N ILE A 203 6.97 10.70 22.37
CA ILE A 203 6.32 10.28 21.12
C ILE A 203 6.83 11.13 19.95
N ALA A 204 6.83 12.47 20.12
CA ALA A 204 7.32 13.38 19.10
C ALA A 204 8.81 13.17 18.78
N ALA A 205 9.64 13.01 19.80
CA ALA A 205 11.08 12.72 19.65
C ALA A 205 11.31 11.41 18.90
N LYS A 206 10.54 10.36 19.21
CA LYS A 206 10.62 9.08 18.51
C LYS A 206 10.20 9.18 17.05
N MET A 207 9.11 9.86 16.74
CA MET A 207 8.68 10.10 15.37
C MET A 207 9.74 10.87 14.57
N GLU A 208 10.36 11.90 15.15
CA GLU A 208 11.43 12.67 14.47
C GLU A 208 12.69 11.81 14.28
N GLU A 209 13.10 11.02 15.28
CA GLU A 209 14.21 10.07 15.13
C GLU A 209 13.98 9.15 13.92
N LEU A 210 12.79 8.56 13.81
CA LEU A 210 12.45 7.67 12.71
C LEU A 210 12.41 8.39 11.36
N ALA A 211 11.91 9.63 11.35
CA ALA A 211 11.89 10.47 10.15
C ALA A 211 13.31 10.82 9.66
N ILE A 212 14.23 11.15 10.59
CA ILE A 212 15.64 11.41 10.27
C ILE A 212 16.29 10.15 9.68
N ARG A 213 16.17 9.00 10.36
CA ARG A 213 16.70 7.72 9.86
C ARG A 213 16.18 7.38 8.46
N ARG A 214 14.90 7.69 8.19
CA ARG A 214 14.28 7.45 6.89
C ARG A 214 14.86 8.37 5.83
N ARG A 215 14.95 9.68 6.09
CA ARG A 215 15.57 10.67 5.18
C ARG A 215 17.01 10.32 4.84
N GLU A 216 17.78 9.85 5.81
CA GLU A 216 19.19 9.49 5.61
C GLU A 216 19.35 8.22 4.77
N LYS A 217 18.47 7.20 4.97
CA LYS A 217 18.66 5.87 4.41
C LYS A 217 17.83 5.56 3.17
N GLN A 218 16.72 6.26 2.92
CA GLN A 218 15.82 5.95 1.81
C GLN A 218 15.85 7.05 0.73
N PRO A 219 15.66 6.67 -0.55
CA PRO A 219 15.70 7.61 -1.69
C PRO A 219 14.36 8.33 -1.84
N LEU A 220 13.94 9.12 -0.83
CA LEU A 220 12.63 9.78 -0.77
C LEU A 220 12.44 10.85 -1.85
N GLU A 221 13.53 11.30 -2.46
CA GLU A 221 13.57 12.25 -3.56
C GLU A 221 13.13 11.69 -4.91
N TYR A 222 13.05 10.35 -5.01
CA TYR A 222 12.63 9.65 -6.24
C TYR A 222 11.32 8.90 -6.06
N PRO A 223 10.47 8.84 -7.10
CA PRO A 223 9.32 7.95 -7.12
C PRO A 223 9.76 6.49 -7.01
N SER A 224 9.05 5.72 -6.16
CA SER A 224 9.27 4.28 -5.96
C SER A 224 8.04 3.63 -5.32
N ALA A 225 8.01 2.31 -5.26
CA ALA A 225 7.02 1.53 -4.51
C ALA A 225 7.58 1.00 -3.17
N GLY A 226 8.51 1.73 -2.54
CA GLY A 226 9.17 1.28 -1.32
C GLY A 226 10.27 0.25 -1.57
N SER A 227 10.51 -0.62 -0.59
CA SER A 227 11.43 -1.76 -0.76
C SER A 227 10.88 -2.73 -1.79
N THR A 228 11.67 -3.02 -2.82
CA THR A 228 11.24 -3.86 -3.94
C THR A 228 11.14 -5.32 -3.57
N PHE A 229 11.98 -5.79 -2.65
CA PHE A 229 12.07 -7.18 -2.26
C PHE A 229 11.79 -7.38 -0.77
N LYS A 230 11.14 -8.49 -0.45
CA LYS A 230 11.01 -8.97 0.92
C LYS A 230 12.39 -9.24 1.52
N ARG A 231 12.48 -9.19 2.85
CA ARG A 231 13.70 -9.56 3.55
C ARG A 231 13.85 -11.08 3.51
N PRO A 232 14.91 -11.63 2.88
CA PRO A 232 15.15 -13.06 2.89
C PRO A 232 15.63 -13.51 4.28
N GLU A 233 15.39 -14.77 4.60
CA GLU A 233 15.79 -15.35 5.88
C GLU A 233 17.30 -15.22 6.11
N GLY A 234 17.69 -14.73 7.28
CA GLY A 234 19.10 -14.55 7.66
C GLY A 234 19.83 -13.41 6.94
N HIS A 235 19.20 -12.69 6.00
CA HIS A 235 19.87 -11.69 5.16
C HIS A 235 19.09 -10.38 5.08
N PHE A 236 19.72 -9.38 4.47
CA PHE A 236 19.08 -8.13 4.08
C PHE A 236 19.15 -8.00 2.55
N ALA A 237 18.02 -7.91 1.87
CA ALA A 237 17.95 -7.81 0.41
C ALA A 237 18.85 -6.69 -0.14
N GLY A 238 18.76 -5.49 0.43
CA GLY A 238 19.58 -4.35 0.00
C GLY A 238 21.10 -4.58 0.12
N GLN A 239 21.55 -5.33 1.13
CA GLN A 239 22.96 -5.70 1.31
C GLN A 239 23.40 -6.69 0.21
N LEU A 240 22.63 -7.76 -0.02
CA LEU A 240 22.93 -8.73 -1.06
C LEU A 240 23.01 -8.08 -2.44
N ILE A 241 22.06 -7.17 -2.75
CA ILE A 241 22.04 -6.43 -4.01
C ILE A 241 23.29 -5.54 -4.14
N MET A 242 23.68 -4.85 -3.08
CA MET A 242 24.89 -4.04 -3.06
C MET A 242 26.16 -4.88 -3.28
N GLU A 243 26.28 -5.99 -2.56
CA GLU A 243 27.41 -6.91 -2.66
C GLU A 243 27.45 -7.63 -4.02
N ALA A 244 26.28 -7.84 -4.66
CA ALA A 244 26.22 -8.32 -6.05
C ALA A 244 26.74 -7.30 -7.10
N GLY A 245 27.12 -6.09 -6.66
CA GLY A 245 27.64 -5.05 -7.55
C GLY A 245 26.54 -4.32 -8.32
N LEU A 246 25.31 -4.32 -7.80
CA LEU A 246 24.13 -3.75 -8.50
C LEU A 246 23.74 -2.36 -8.00
N ARG A 247 24.51 -1.74 -7.11
CA ARG A 247 24.29 -0.33 -6.73
C ARG A 247 24.33 0.56 -7.96
N GLY A 248 23.24 1.30 -8.23
CA GLY A 248 23.15 2.18 -9.37
C GLY A 248 22.93 1.48 -10.72
N TYR A 249 22.76 0.15 -10.74
CA TYR A 249 22.38 -0.57 -11.96
C TYR A 249 21.05 -0.06 -12.51
N SER A 250 20.96 0.16 -13.81
CA SER A 250 19.78 0.75 -14.44
C SER A 250 19.43 0.07 -15.77
N VAL A 251 18.14 0.05 -16.06
CA VAL A 251 17.57 -0.27 -17.37
C VAL A 251 16.58 0.83 -17.71
N GLY A 252 16.70 1.46 -18.87
CA GLY A 252 15.86 2.60 -19.24
C GLY A 252 15.82 3.67 -18.14
N GLY A 253 14.63 4.00 -17.67
CA GLY A 253 14.40 4.95 -16.58
C GLY A 253 14.39 4.35 -15.18
N ALA A 254 14.45 3.02 -15.02
CA ALA A 254 14.48 2.34 -13.74
C ALA A 254 15.93 2.15 -13.23
N LYS A 255 16.16 2.36 -11.93
CA LYS A 255 17.49 2.29 -11.33
C LYS A 255 17.46 1.69 -9.94
N VAL A 256 18.39 0.80 -9.61
CA VAL A 256 18.68 0.43 -8.22
C VAL A 256 19.26 1.64 -7.50
N SER A 257 18.59 2.07 -6.43
CA SER A 257 19.00 3.28 -5.70
C SER A 257 20.41 3.16 -5.13
N GLU A 258 21.22 4.19 -5.32
CA GLU A 258 22.55 4.27 -4.74
C GLU A 258 22.53 4.46 -3.23
N LYS A 259 21.46 5.08 -2.72
CA LYS A 259 21.27 5.35 -1.29
C LYS A 259 20.79 4.12 -0.52
N HIS A 260 19.92 3.31 -1.14
CA HIS A 260 19.39 2.08 -0.55
C HIS A 260 19.13 1.03 -1.63
N CYS A 261 20.02 0.06 -1.79
CA CYS A 261 19.95 -0.92 -2.90
C CYS A 261 18.69 -1.82 -2.86
N GLY A 262 17.92 -1.86 -1.78
CA GLY A 262 16.62 -2.53 -1.73
C GLY A 262 15.49 -1.79 -2.43
N PHE A 263 15.74 -0.56 -2.92
CA PHE A 263 14.77 0.25 -3.66
C PHE A 263 15.14 0.30 -5.14
N ILE A 264 14.15 0.11 -5.99
CA ILE A 264 14.21 0.49 -7.40
C ILE A 264 13.45 1.82 -7.52
N ILE A 265 14.07 2.78 -8.14
CA ILE A 265 13.56 4.15 -8.29
C ILE A 265 13.27 4.47 -9.76
N ASN A 266 12.28 5.34 -9.97
CA ASN A 266 12.00 5.93 -11.27
C ASN A 266 12.79 7.25 -11.39
N THR A 267 13.72 7.33 -12.31
CA THR A 267 14.57 8.50 -12.53
C THR A 267 13.93 9.56 -13.45
N GLY A 268 12.68 9.33 -13.87
CA GLY A 268 11.86 10.28 -14.64
C GLY A 268 10.96 9.62 -15.69
N ASN A 269 11.49 8.71 -16.50
CA ASN A 269 10.77 8.09 -17.62
C ASN A 269 10.80 6.56 -17.58
N ALA A 270 10.80 5.96 -16.38
CA ALA A 270 10.79 4.51 -16.25
C ALA A 270 9.45 3.94 -16.73
N THR A 271 9.53 2.85 -17.47
CA THR A 271 8.41 1.98 -17.80
C THR A 271 8.26 0.85 -16.78
N ALA A 272 7.13 0.18 -16.75
CA ALA A 272 6.95 -1.01 -15.92
C ALA A 272 7.88 -2.14 -16.38
N GLU A 273 8.16 -2.23 -17.68
CA GLU A 273 9.09 -3.22 -18.22
C GLU A 273 10.53 -2.94 -17.78
N ASP A 274 11.00 -1.68 -17.82
CA ASP A 274 12.32 -1.30 -17.27
C ASP A 274 12.50 -1.78 -15.82
N VAL A 275 11.45 -1.60 -14.99
CA VAL A 275 11.48 -2.02 -13.58
C VAL A 275 11.54 -3.55 -13.47
N LYS A 276 10.76 -4.28 -14.26
CA LYS A 276 10.79 -5.75 -14.29
C LYS A 276 12.16 -6.29 -14.71
N ASP A 277 12.77 -5.67 -15.71
CA ASP A 277 14.12 -6.04 -16.17
C ASP A 277 15.17 -5.83 -15.08
N VAL A 278 15.08 -4.71 -14.33
CA VAL A 278 15.95 -4.49 -13.16
C VAL A 278 15.70 -5.53 -12.09
N ILE A 279 14.42 -5.86 -11.78
CA ILE A 279 14.07 -6.89 -10.78
C ILE A 279 14.64 -8.25 -11.20
N TRP A 280 14.46 -8.64 -12.45
CA TRP A 280 14.94 -9.91 -12.98
C TRP A 280 16.47 -10.03 -12.87
N GLU A 281 17.20 -8.99 -13.27
CA GLU A 281 18.66 -8.98 -13.20
C GLU A 281 19.17 -9.01 -11.75
N VAL A 282 18.48 -8.30 -10.85
CA VAL A 282 18.78 -8.35 -9.41
C VAL A 282 18.59 -9.76 -8.87
N GLN A 283 17.46 -10.40 -9.16
CA GLN A 283 17.18 -11.78 -8.73
C GLN A 283 18.23 -12.76 -9.29
N ARG A 284 18.54 -12.65 -10.57
CA ARG A 284 19.53 -13.50 -11.24
C ARG A 284 20.90 -13.41 -10.58
N ARG A 285 21.47 -12.20 -10.44
CA ARG A 285 22.82 -12.01 -9.88
C ARG A 285 22.92 -12.37 -8.40
N VAL A 286 21.90 -12.04 -7.62
CA VAL A 286 21.90 -12.41 -6.20
C VAL A 286 21.82 -13.93 -6.03
N LYS A 287 20.97 -14.61 -6.82
CA LYS A 287 20.90 -16.09 -6.82
C LYS A 287 22.21 -16.74 -7.25
N GLU A 288 22.83 -16.26 -8.33
CA GLU A 288 24.11 -16.78 -8.82
C GLU A 288 25.25 -16.63 -7.80
N ARG A 289 25.29 -15.50 -7.08
CA ARG A 289 26.41 -15.19 -6.20
C ARG A 289 26.24 -15.72 -4.78
N PHE A 290 25.01 -15.70 -4.23
CA PHE A 290 24.74 -15.99 -2.83
C PHE A 290 23.84 -17.20 -2.62
N HIS A 291 23.29 -17.80 -3.69
CA HIS A 291 22.30 -18.87 -3.64
C HIS A 291 21.01 -18.49 -2.87
N VAL A 292 20.69 -17.21 -2.80
CA VAL A 292 19.49 -16.65 -2.16
C VAL A 292 18.51 -16.20 -3.23
N GLU A 293 17.26 -16.63 -3.13
CA GLU A 293 16.17 -16.15 -3.99
C GLU A 293 15.53 -14.93 -3.36
N LEU A 294 15.47 -13.81 -4.11
CA LEU A 294 14.77 -12.62 -3.68
C LEU A 294 13.32 -12.65 -4.19
N GLU A 295 12.37 -12.51 -3.26
CA GLU A 295 10.95 -12.43 -3.57
C GLU A 295 10.52 -10.95 -3.65
N PRO A 296 9.87 -10.48 -4.73
CA PRO A 296 9.33 -9.13 -4.78
C PRO A 296 8.27 -8.88 -3.69
N GLU A 297 8.37 -7.73 -3.00
CA GLU A 297 7.35 -7.25 -2.06
C GLU A 297 6.29 -6.42 -2.77
N ILE A 298 6.69 -5.69 -3.82
CA ILE A 298 5.79 -4.89 -4.64
C ILE A 298 4.78 -5.78 -5.38
N LYS A 299 3.56 -5.25 -5.55
CA LYS A 299 2.48 -5.94 -6.25
C LYS A 299 2.43 -5.47 -7.70
N PHE A 300 2.32 -6.43 -8.61
CA PHE A 300 2.17 -6.18 -10.05
C PHE A 300 0.68 -6.11 -10.40
N LEU A 301 0.30 -5.11 -11.18
CA LEU A 301 -1.06 -4.88 -11.66
C LEU A 301 -1.08 -4.64 -13.16
#